data_9365da807e9088366f972ec8b70839ca
#
_entry.id   9365da807e9088366f972ec8b70839ca
#
_cell.length_a   1.000
_cell.length_b   1.000
_cell.length_c   1.000
_cell.angle_alpha   90.00
_cell.angle_beta   90.00
_cell.angle_gamma   90.00
#
_symmetry.space_group_name_H-M   'P 1'
#
loop_
_entity.id
_entity.type
_entity.pdbx_description
1 polymer ?
#
loop_
_entity_poly.entity_id
_entity_poly.type
_entity_poly.pdbx_seq_one_letter_code
_entity_poly.pdbx_strand_id
1 'polypeptide(L)'
;MRRIAPVVIALAAALAVPIRAQKIKVTTESVPVYVTVTDAEKRLVPDLVLEDFEILDNMKPQTINVFQNKPTPITCTVMIDTSGSMTASLGLVKEGAEQFLLRLLPDDKAQVGEFSDKIKFHPGSFIDDRDRLVYLLKNELDFGYPTRLYDAVDESLDRLEPMDGRKVVLVFTDGDDTASKVGLGKVMDRARAKDVMVYAVGLENEYFNGQQRVRSSPDRGLRKLAEDTGGGFFLLKKTTELASTFTRVAQELHSQYVLGFSPETLDGKVHKLEVRVKKAGMNARARKTYVAPLAGTK
;
A
#
# COMPACT_ATOMS: atom_id res chain seq x y z
N MET A 1 76.27 -17.26 1.53
CA MET A 1 75.45 -16.07 2.00
C MET A 1 74.30 -15.90 1.02
N ARG A 2 73.08 -16.43 1.33
CA ARG A 2 71.87 -16.24 0.54
C ARG A 2 71.01 -15.18 1.21
N ARG A 3 70.75 -14.11 0.50
CA ARG A 3 69.88 -13.00 0.94
C ARG A 3 68.43 -13.41 0.64
N ILE A 4 67.59 -13.49 1.70
CA ILE A 4 66.16 -13.70 1.61
C ILE A 4 65.51 -12.31 1.54
N ALA A 5 64.75 -12.04 0.46
CA ALA A 5 63.94 -10.83 0.31
C ALA A 5 62.56 -11.03 0.97
N PRO A 6 62.00 -10.07 1.69
CA PRO A 6 60.67 -10.19 2.24
C PRO A 6 59.59 -9.92 1.17
N VAL A 7 58.66 -10.87 1.04
CA VAL A 7 57.41 -10.67 0.25
C VAL A 7 56.45 -9.84 1.05
N VAL A 8 56.16 -8.65 0.57
CA VAL A 8 55.11 -7.77 1.12
C VAL A 8 53.76 -8.19 0.49
N ILE A 9 52.91 -8.80 1.27
CA ILE A 9 51.51 -9.10 0.88
C ILE A 9 50.70 -7.85 1.13
N ALA A 10 50.30 -7.16 0.05
CA ALA A 10 49.37 -6.04 0.10
C ALA A 10 47.94 -6.61 0.27
N LEU A 11 47.37 -6.41 1.43
CA LEU A 11 45.98 -6.75 1.72
C LEU A 11 45.06 -5.63 1.13
N ALA A 12 44.40 -5.91 0.03
CA ALA A 12 43.41 -5.00 -0.55
C ALA A 12 42.14 -5.07 0.29
N ALA A 13 41.93 -4.07 1.16
CA ALA A 13 40.67 -3.86 1.86
C ALA A 13 39.64 -3.35 0.85
N ALA A 14 38.69 -4.21 0.47
CA ALA A 14 37.51 -3.81 -0.30
C ALA A 14 36.62 -2.93 0.59
N LEU A 15 36.61 -1.63 0.34
CA LEU A 15 35.68 -0.68 0.94
C LEU A 15 34.27 -0.98 0.38
N ALA A 16 33.48 -1.71 1.13
CA ALA A 16 32.04 -1.80 0.91
C ALA A 16 31.41 -0.43 1.16
N VAL A 17 31.14 0.30 0.09
CA VAL A 17 30.38 1.56 0.15
C VAL A 17 28.93 1.18 0.44
N PRO A 18 28.35 1.60 1.57
CA PRO A 18 26.93 1.36 1.82
C PRO A 18 26.12 2.15 0.79
N ILE A 19 25.32 1.44 -0.02
CA ILE A 19 24.35 2.04 -0.92
C ILE A 19 23.27 2.63 0.00
N ARG A 20 23.44 3.89 0.40
CA ARG A 20 22.40 4.63 1.09
C ARG A 20 21.24 4.83 0.11
N ALA A 21 20.06 4.30 0.46
CA ALA A 21 18.82 4.65 -0.21
C ALA A 21 18.72 6.18 -0.28
N GLN A 22 18.68 6.73 -1.49
CA GLN A 22 18.53 8.17 -1.70
C GLN A 22 17.12 8.55 -1.23
N LYS A 23 17.01 9.18 -0.06
CA LYS A 23 15.77 9.88 0.33
C LYS A 23 15.51 10.94 -0.72
N ILE A 24 14.42 10.78 -1.48
CA ILE A 24 13.98 11.79 -2.44
C ILE A 24 13.66 13.04 -1.60
N LYS A 25 14.48 14.09 -1.70
CA LYS A 25 14.08 15.43 -1.30
C LYS A 25 13.06 15.90 -2.33
N VAL A 26 11.78 15.55 -2.12
CA VAL A 26 10.70 16.23 -2.81
C VAL A 26 10.80 17.68 -2.35
N THR A 27 11.13 18.58 -3.27
CA THR A 27 11.04 20.02 -2.99
C THR A 27 9.61 20.32 -2.60
N THR A 28 9.37 21.23 -1.68
CA THR A 28 8.10 21.56 -0.99
C THR A 28 6.91 21.85 -1.92
N GLU A 29 7.10 21.82 -3.23
CA GLU A 29 6.10 22.13 -4.27
C GLU A 29 5.78 20.94 -5.21
N SER A 30 6.44 19.79 -5.07
CA SER A 30 6.21 18.66 -5.97
C SER A 30 5.21 17.68 -5.35
N VAL A 31 4.16 17.33 -6.12
CA VAL A 31 3.13 16.35 -5.77
C VAL A 31 3.59 14.96 -6.23
N PRO A 32 3.91 14.03 -5.31
CA PRO A 32 4.30 12.67 -5.69
C PRO A 32 3.09 11.89 -6.19
N VAL A 33 3.28 11.07 -7.23
CA VAL A 33 2.25 10.20 -7.80
C VAL A 33 2.82 8.80 -7.97
N TYR A 34 2.29 7.84 -7.21
CA TYR A 34 2.68 6.43 -7.31
C TYR A 34 1.82 5.74 -8.37
N VAL A 35 2.48 5.09 -9.33
CA VAL A 35 1.81 4.55 -10.51
C VAL A 35 2.14 3.07 -10.68
N THR A 36 1.12 2.22 -10.66
CA THR A 36 1.21 0.83 -11.10
C THR A 36 0.92 0.77 -12.58
N VAL A 37 1.80 0.15 -13.36
CA VAL A 37 1.53 -0.10 -14.79
C VAL A 37 1.44 -1.59 -15.05
N THR A 38 0.39 -1.98 -15.80
CA THR A 38 0.19 -3.35 -16.24
C THR A 38 -0.06 -3.42 -17.73
N ASP A 39 0.31 -4.54 -18.36
CA ASP A 39 -0.06 -4.87 -19.72
C ASP A 39 -1.51 -5.39 -19.83
N ALA A 40 -1.90 -5.79 -21.03
CA ALA A 40 -3.25 -6.33 -21.31
C ALA A 40 -3.55 -7.62 -20.55
N GLU A 41 -2.52 -8.42 -20.24
CA GLU A 41 -2.59 -9.66 -19.44
C GLU A 41 -2.49 -9.39 -17.93
N LYS A 42 -2.51 -8.11 -17.50
CA LYS A 42 -2.40 -7.66 -16.11
C LYS A 42 -1.06 -8.00 -15.44
N ARG A 43 0.01 -8.19 -16.21
CA ARG A 43 1.37 -8.34 -15.71
C ARG A 43 1.99 -6.97 -15.46
N LEU A 44 2.80 -6.86 -14.42
CA LEU A 44 3.51 -5.61 -14.09
C LEU A 44 4.54 -5.28 -15.18
N VAL A 45 4.64 -4.01 -15.52
CA VAL A 45 5.59 -3.47 -16.50
C VAL A 45 6.56 -2.53 -15.78
N PRO A 46 7.77 -2.98 -15.40
CA PRO A 46 8.71 -2.21 -14.56
C PRO A 46 9.76 -1.41 -15.35
N ASP A 47 9.80 -1.50 -16.68
CA ASP A 47 10.89 -1.03 -17.55
C ASP A 47 10.53 0.19 -18.41
N LEU A 48 9.48 0.93 -18.04
CA LEU A 48 9.12 2.18 -18.72
C LEU A 48 10.08 3.32 -18.34
N VAL A 49 10.21 4.29 -19.24
CA VAL A 49 10.99 5.50 -19.06
C VAL A 49 10.09 6.73 -18.94
N LEU A 50 10.66 7.87 -18.54
CA LEU A 50 9.92 9.13 -18.31
C LEU A 50 9.03 9.52 -19.49
N GLU A 51 9.53 9.37 -20.71
CA GLU A 51 8.87 9.76 -21.96
C GLU A 51 7.59 8.97 -22.24
N ASP A 52 7.46 7.79 -21.62
CA ASP A 52 6.29 6.93 -21.75
C ASP A 52 5.08 7.46 -20.96
N PHE A 53 5.28 8.42 -20.05
CA PHE A 53 4.23 8.90 -19.15
C PHE A 53 3.70 10.28 -19.55
N GLU A 54 2.44 10.52 -19.19
CA GLU A 54 1.78 11.81 -19.20
C GLU A 54 0.98 11.97 -17.91
N ILE A 55 1.08 13.13 -17.25
CA ILE A 55 0.25 13.52 -16.12
C ILE A 55 -0.66 14.65 -16.54
N LEU A 56 -1.94 14.54 -16.18
CA LEU A 56 -2.92 15.62 -16.36
C LEU A 56 -3.48 16.04 -14.99
N ASP A 57 -3.43 17.35 -14.72
CA ASP A 57 -4.08 18.00 -13.59
C ASP A 57 -5.30 18.78 -14.10
N ASN A 58 -6.51 18.42 -13.67
CA ASN A 58 -7.75 18.98 -14.19
C ASN A 58 -7.80 19.00 -15.72
N MET A 59 -7.39 17.89 -16.35
CA MET A 59 -7.29 17.70 -17.81
C MET A 59 -6.20 18.52 -18.53
N LYS A 60 -5.34 19.26 -17.80
CA LYS A 60 -4.21 19.99 -18.37
C LYS A 60 -2.93 19.19 -18.20
N PRO A 61 -2.15 18.97 -19.27
CA PRO A 61 -0.87 18.29 -19.21
C PRO A 61 0.10 19.02 -18.27
N GLN A 62 0.83 18.24 -17.45
CA GLN A 62 1.81 18.74 -16.50
C GLN A 62 3.20 18.22 -16.84
N THR A 63 4.22 19.05 -16.58
CA THR A 63 5.61 18.60 -16.71
C THR A 63 5.99 17.70 -15.54
N ILE A 64 6.43 16.47 -15.86
CA ILE A 64 6.94 15.54 -14.86
C ILE A 64 8.37 15.97 -14.49
N ASN A 65 8.59 16.36 -13.25
CA ASN A 65 9.88 16.83 -12.74
C ASN A 65 10.58 15.82 -11.83
N VAL A 66 9.88 14.74 -11.44
CA VAL A 66 10.43 13.60 -10.70
C VAL A 66 10.04 12.32 -11.42
N PHE A 67 11.02 11.46 -11.67
CA PHE A 67 10.81 10.11 -12.20
C PHE A 67 11.71 9.12 -11.49
N GLN A 68 11.13 8.05 -10.95
CA GLN A 68 11.86 6.96 -10.34
C GLN A 68 11.14 5.63 -10.62
N ASN A 69 11.90 4.62 -11.00
CA ASN A 69 11.43 3.25 -11.26
C ASN A 69 12.08 2.22 -10.31
N LYS A 70 12.70 2.68 -9.23
CA LYS A 70 13.28 1.80 -8.20
C LYS A 70 12.30 1.60 -7.05
N PRO A 71 12.34 0.44 -6.38
CA PRO A 71 11.52 0.22 -5.18
C PRO A 71 11.70 1.35 -4.17
N THR A 72 10.58 1.87 -3.69
CA THR A 72 10.55 2.92 -2.65
C THR A 72 9.98 2.30 -1.39
N PRO A 73 10.63 2.51 -0.22
CA PRO A 73 10.13 2.00 1.04
C PRO A 73 8.69 2.45 1.34
N ILE A 74 7.93 1.56 1.98
CA ILE A 74 6.56 1.83 2.43
C ILE A 74 6.45 1.80 3.95
N THR A 75 5.50 2.56 4.48
CA THR A 75 4.97 2.34 5.83
C THR A 75 3.53 1.84 5.69
N CYS A 76 3.23 0.65 6.22
CA CYS A 76 1.99 -0.06 5.94
C CYS A 76 1.27 -0.51 7.22
N THR A 77 -0.06 -0.29 7.28
CA THR A 77 -0.94 -1.03 8.21
C THR A 77 -1.59 -2.20 7.46
N VAL A 78 -1.49 -3.41 8.01
CA VAL A 78 -2.14 -4.62 7.47
C VAL A 78 -3.33 -4.94 8.35
N MET A 79 -4.54 -4.57 7.91
CA MET A 79 -5.78 -4.68 8.68
C MET A 79 -6.53 -5.96 8.31
N ILE A 80 -6.71 -6.84 9.28
CA ILE A 80 -7.40 -8.11 9.12
C ILE A 80 -8.78 -8.04 9.76
N ASP A 81 -9.80 -8.33 8.96
CA ASP A 81 -11.16 -8.55 9.46
C ASP A 81 -11.20 -9.82 10.32
N THR A 82 -11.56 -9.65 11.59
CA THR A 82 -11.73 -10.75 12.55
C THR A 82 -13.17 -10.93 12.99
N SER A 83 -14.11 -10.45 12.17
CA SER A 83 -15.56 -10.65 12.39
C SER A 83 -15.99 -12.11 12.25
N GLY A 84 -17.19 -12.40 12.68
CA GLY A 84 -17.68 -13.80 12.74
C GLY A 84 -17.75 -14.52 11.43
N SER A 85 -18.01 -13.83 10.30
CA SER A 85 -18.00 -14.44 8.96
C SER A 85 -16.61 -14.96 8.57
N MET A 86 -15.56 -14.34 9.09
CA MET A 86 -14.15 -14.69 8.82
C MET A 86 -13.68 -15.95 9.55
N THR A 87 -14.42 -16.46 10.54
CA THR A 87 -13.97 -17.54 11.43
C THR A 87 -13.42 -18.75 10.66
N ALA A 88 -14.10 -19.20 9.60
CA ALA A 88 -13.69 -20.35 8.80
C ALA A 88 -12.46 -20.06 7.91
N SER A 89 -12.22 -18.80 7.56
CA SER A 89 -11.20 -18.39 6.59
C SER A 89 -9.97 -17.75 7.25
N LEU A 90 -10.05 -17.38 8.54
CA LEU A 90 -9.01 -16.59 9.21
C LEU A 90 -7.63 -17.25 9.19
N GLY A 91 -7.55 -18.57 9.35
CA GLY A 91 -6.26 -19.29 9.25
C GLY A 91 -5.58 -19.07 7.89
N LEU A 92 -6.35 -19.23 6.81
CA LEU A 92 -5.85 -19.04 5.44
C LEU A 92 -5.51 -17.58 5.14
N VAL A 93 -6.27 -16.65 5.75
CA VAL A 93 -5.96 -15.19 5.64
C VAL A 93 -4.66 -14.87 6.35
N LYS A 94 -4.45 -15.39 7.55
CA LYS A 94 -3.17 -15.23 8.27
C LYS A 94 -2.00 -15.80 7.46
N GLU A 95 -2.15 -16.97 6.85
CA GLU A 95 -1.13 -17.55 5.95
C GLU A 95 -0.86 -16.66 4.73
N GLY A 96 -1.92 -16.11 4.12
CA GLY A 96 -1.78 -15.18 3.00
C GLY A 96 -1.08 -13.89 3.41
N ALA A 97 -1.51 -13.25 4.51
CA ALA A 97 -0.92 -12.05 5.05
C ALA A 97 0.56 -12.24 5.47
N GLU A 98 0.92 -13.41 6.00
CA GLU A 98 2.31 -13.79 6.24
C GLU A 98 3.15 -13.70 4.96
N GLN A 99 2.62 -14.16 3.81
CA GLN A 99 3.32 -14.07 2.53
C GLN A 99 3.58 -12.62 2.11
N PHE A 100 2.70 -11.68 2.49
CA PHE A 100 2.94 -10.25 2.28
C PHE A 100 4.05 -9.74 3.20
N LEU A 101 3.95 -10.01 4.51
CA LEU A 101 4.92 -9.53 5.52
C LEU A 101 6.34 -10.03 5.23
N LEU A 102 6.49 -11.29 4.82
CA LEU A 102 7.79 -11.87 4.47
C LEU A 102 8.43 -11.23 3.22
N ARG A 103 7.65 -10.51 2.40
CA ARG A 103 8.12 -9.81 1.19
C ARG A 103 8.35 -8.32 1.38
N LEU A 104 8.16 -7.81 2.58
CA LEU A 104 8.56 -6.44 2.90
C LEU A 104 10.06 -6.27 2.67
N LEU A 105 10.45 -5.14 2.13
CA LEU A 105 11.87 -4.78 1.95
C LEU A 105 12.51 -4.39 3.30
N PRO A 106 13.84 -4.38 3.41
CA PRO A 106 14.51 -4.06 4.67
C PRO A 106 14.15 -2.70 5.27
N ASP A 107 13.85 -1.71 4.41
CA ASP A 107 13.50 -0.35 4.82
C ASP A 107 11.98 -0.14 4.99
N ASP A 108 11.16 -1.15 4.68
CA ASP A 108 9.71 -1.09 4.90
C ASP A 108 9.39 -1.20 6.39
N LYS A 109 8.32 -0.52 6.79
CA LYS A 109 7.79 -0.61 8.15
C LYS A 109 6.33 -1.01 8.13
N ALA A 110 5.91 -1.86 9.05
CA ALA A 110 4.53 -2.29 9.12
C ALA A 110 3.99 -2.38 10.56
N GLN A 111 2.66 -2.37 10.66
CA GLN A 111 1.87 -2.82 11.78
C GLN A 111 0.84 -3.83 11.29
N VAL A 112 0.52 -4.82 12.09
CA VAL A 112 -0.64 -5.70 11.89
C VAL A 112 -1.78 -5.19 12.75
N GLY A 113 -2.96 -5.06 12.18
CA GLY A 113 -4.16 -4.66 12.90
C GLY A 113 -5.29 -5.65 12.69
N GLU A 114 -6.21 -5.65 13.62
CA GLU A 114 -7.47 -6.39 13.57
C GLU A 114 -8.65 -5.44 13.71
N PHE A 115 -9.75 -5.80 13.10
CA PHE A 115 -11.00 -5.08 13.28
C PHE A 115 -12.22 -5.99 13.29
N SER A 116 -13.08 -5.71 14.27
CA SER A 116 -14.40 -6.28 14.45
C SER A 116 -15.23 -5.28 15.26
N ASP A 117 -15.70 -5.58 16.48
CA ASP A 117 -16.24 -4.61 17.46
C ASP A 117 -15.13 -3.71 18.04
N LYS A 118 -13.91 -4.22 18.05
CA LYS A 118 -12.70 -3.50 18.47
C LYS A 118 -11.73 -3.36 17.31
N ILE A 119 -10.90 -2.34 17.37
CA ILE A 119 -9.81 -2.11 16.45
C ILE A 119 -8.53 -2.08 17.27
N LYS A 120 -7.58 -2.94 16.94
CA LYS A 120 -6.30 -3.03 17.63
C LYS A 120 -5.16 -3.05 16.61
N PHE A 121 -3.97 -2.62 17.04
CA PHE A 121 -2.76 -2.60 16.23
C PHE A 121 -1.59 -3.21 16.99
N HIS A 122 -0.87 -4.10 16.34
CA HIS A 122 0.25 -4.86 16.87
C HIS A 122 1.50 -4.71 16.00
N PRO A 123 2.64 -4.31 16.57
CA PRO A 123 2.80 -3.65 17.87
C PRO A 123 2.21 -2.24 17.84
N GLY A 124 2.28 -1.52 18.96
CA GLY A 124 1.77 -0.14 19.05
C GLY A 124 2.46 0.88 18.14
N SER A 125 3.63 0.56 17.57
CA SER A 125 4.41 1.37 16.61
C SER A 125 4.73 0.59 15.35
N PHE A 126 5.08 1.28 14.26
CA PHE A 126 5.56 0.62 13.04
C PHE A 126 6.96 0.06 13.23
N ILE A 127 7.18 -1.19 12.81
CA ILE A 127 8.46 -1.90 12.89
C ILE A 127 8.87 -2.49 11.54
N ASP A 128 10.15 -2.79 11.39
CA ASP A 128 10.76 -3.48 10.23
C ASP A 128 11.10 -4.95 10.51
N ASP A 129 10.87 -5.42 11.75
CA ASP A 129 11.08 -6.80 12.17
C ASP A 129 9.95 -7.71 11.64
N ARG A 130 10.22 -8.39 10.51
CA ARG A 130 9.25 -9.26 9.83
C ARG A 130 8.86 -10.47 10.67
N ASP A 131 9.82 -11.07 11.37
CA ASP A 131 9.55 -12.26 12.20
C ASP A 131 8.62 -11.90 13.34
N ARG A 132 8.84 -10.72 13.93
CA ARG A 132 7.95 -10.18 14.98
C ARG A 132 6.56 -9.87 14.42
N LEU A 133 6.44 -9.26 13.23
CA LEU A 133 5.16 -9.00 12.59
C LEU A 133 4.39 -10.30 12.30
N VAL A 134 5.07 -11.33 11.80
CA VAL A 134 4.46 -12.65 11.55
C VAL A 134 4.00 -13.30 12.86
N TYR A 135 4.81 -13.21 13.92
CA TYR A 135 4.41 -13.70 15.24
C TYR A 135 3.13 -13.03 15.74
N LEU A 136 3.05 -11.69 15.62
CA LEU A 136 1.88 -10.91 16.05
C LEU A 136 0.62 -11.26 15.23
N LEU A 137 0.78 -11.36 13.91
CA LEU A 137 -0.30 -11.79 13.00
C LEU A 137 -0.88 -13.15 13.41
N LYS A 138 -0.04 -14.10 13.78
CA LYS A 138 -0.48 -15.45 14.10
C LYS A 138 -1.11 -15.58 15.48
N ASN A 139 -0.62 -14.82 16.47
CA ASN A 139 -0.90 -15.08 17.88
C ASN A 139 -1.72 -14.02 18.59
N GLU A 140 -1.78 -12.77 18.09
CA GLU A 140 -2.37 -11.66 18.85
C GLU A 140 -3.74 -11.19 18.33
N LEU A 141 -4.25 -11.78 17.23
CA LEU A 141 -5.55 -11.37 16.67
C LEU A 141 -6.72 -12.04 17.38
N ASP A 142 -7.65 -11.24 17.88
CA ASP A 142 -8.85 -11.66 18.58
C ASP A 142 -10.10 -11.62 17.67
N PHE A 143 -11.07 -12.48 17.93
CA PHE A 143 -12.37 -12.46 17.27
C PHE A 143 -13.35 -11.48 17.92
N GLY A 144 -14.27 -10.95 17.11
CA GLY A 144 -15.36 -10.12 17.60
C GLY A 144 -16.54 -10.01 16.64
N TYR A 145 -17.53 -9.21 17.00
CA TYR A 145 -18.73 -8.85 16.24
C TYR A 145 -19.09 -7.42 16.61
N PRO A 146 -19.55 -6.56 15.71
CA PRO A 146 -19.70 -6.64 14.25
C PRO A 146 -18.44 -6.18 13.49
N THR A 147 -18.58 -5.78 12.20
CA THR A 147 -17.48 -5.32 11.33
C THR A 147 -17.45 -3.80 11.28
N ARG A 148 -16.33 -3.18 11.72
CA ARG A 148 -16.09 -1.72 11.70
C ARG A 148 -15.00 -1.37 10.67
N LEU A 149 -15.30 -1.64 9.40
CA LEU A 149 -14.36 -1.52 8.29
C LEU A 149 -13.85 -0.09 8.10
N TYR A 150 -14.76 0.88 7.97
CA TYR A 150 -14.37 2.27 7.72
C TYR A 150 -13.71 2.92 8.93
N ASP A 151 -14.11 2.57 10.15
CA ASP A 151 -13.43 3.01 11.35
C ASP A 151 -12.00 2.47 11.39
N ALA A 152 -11.77 1.21 10.99
CA ALA A 152 -10.45 0.60 10.96
C ALA A 152 -9.51 1.28 9.95
N VAL A 153 -10.04 1.62 8.77
CA VAL A 153 -9.28 2.42 7.80
C VAL A 153 -8.99 3.81 8.37
N ASP A 154 -9.99 4.48 8.96
CA ASP A 154 -9.87 5.83 9.52
C ASP A 154 -8.79 5.90 10.62
N GLU A 155 -8.77 4.94 11.56
CA GLU A 155 -7.75 4.85 12.59
C GLU A 155 -6.36 4.54 12.00
N SER A 156 -6.30 3.73 10.92
CA SER A 156 -5.05 3.48 10.17
C SER A 156 -4.49 4.76 9.55
N LEU A 157 -5.38 5.64 9.01
CA LEU A 157 -4.97 6.93 8.46
C LEU A 157 -4.31 7.83 9.53
N ASP A 158 -4.84 7.83 10.78
CA ASP A 158 -4.27 8.63 11.87
C ASP A 158 -2.90 8.10 12.29
N ARG A 159 -2.71 6.79 12.31
CA ARG A 159 -1.41 6.17 12.61
C ARG A 159 -0.36 6.45 11.55
N LEU A 160 -0.77 6.47 10.28
CA LEU A 160 0.13 6.73 9.15
C LEU A 160 0.43 8.22 8.95
N GLU A 161 -0.39 9.13 9.48
CA GLU A 161 -0.22 10.57 9.28
C GLU A 161 1.18 11.09 9.65
N PRO A 162 1.75 10.75 10.84
CA PRO A 162 3.06 11.24 11.25
C PRO A 162 4.23 10.57 10.48
N MET A 163 3.93 9.59 9.63
CA MET A 163 4.97 8.85 8.92
C MET A 163 5.35 9.55 7.62
N ASP A 164 6.65 9.60 7.35
CA ASP A 164 7.20 10.12 6.11
C ASP A 164 7.10 9.10 4.98
N GLY A 165 7.13 9.60 3.74
CA GLY A 165 7.22 8.79 2.54
C GLY A 165 5.89 8.15 2.15
N ARG A 166 5.96 6.94 1.62
CA ARG A 166 4.82 6.25 1.02
C ARG A 166 4.02 5.48 2.05
N LYS A 167 2.76 5.85 2.21
CA LYS A 167 1.84 5.33 3.23
C LYS A 167 0.78 4.43 2.61
N VAL A 168 0.58 3.25 3.21
CA VAL A 168 -0.32 2.22 2.67
C VAL A 168 -1.20 1.64 3.78
N VAL A 169 -2.48 1.50 3.51
CA VAL A 169 -3.39 0.64 4.27
C VAL A 169 -3.72 -0.56 3.40
N LEU A 170 -3.41 -1.77 3.86
CA LEU A 170 -3.85 -3.02 3.24
C LEU A 170 -4.96 -3.61 4.08
N VAL A 171 -6.16 -3.71 3.52
CA VAL A 171 -7.35 -4.25 4.19
C VAL A 171 -7.68 -5.61 3.64
N PHE A 172 -7.98 -6.55 4.53
CA PHE A 172 -8.57 -7.83 4.16
C PHE A 172 -9.92 -8.00 4.87
N THR A 173 -10.99 -8.32 4.10
CA THR A 173 -12.34 -8.54 4.61
C THR A 173 -13.17 -9.44 3.69
N ASP A 174 -14.15 -10.15 4.23
CA ASP A 174 -15.16 -10.88 3.47
C ASP A 174 -16.56 -10.23 3.57
N GLY A 175 -16.72 -9.10 4.28
CA GLY A 175 -18.00 -8.53 4.62
C GLY A 175 -18.19 -7.05 4.33
N ASP A 176 -19.44 -6.64 4.49
CA ASP A 176 -19.85 -5.24 4.47
C ASP A 176 -19.47 -4.54 5.78
N ASP A 177 -19.33 -3.21 5.71
CA ASP A 177 -19.28 -2.38 6.91
C ASP A 177 -20.64 -2.38 7.61
N THR A 178 -20.68 -2.81 8.88
CA THR A 178 -21.94 -2.97 9.61
C THR A 178 -22.05 -2.06 10.83
N ALA A 179 -20.96 -1.49 11.31
CA ALA A 179 -20.93 -0.77 12.58
C ALA A 179 -19.95 0.39 12.69
N SER A 180 -19.37 0.84 11.58
CA SER A 180 -18.51 2.02 11.61
C SER A 180 -19.31 3.28 11.97
N LYS A 181 -18.66 4.16 12.72
CA LYS A 181 -19.17 5.51 13.04
C LYS A 181 -18.87 6.51 11.94
N VAL A 182 -17.79 6.26 11.18
CA VAL A 182 -17.42 7.09 10.03
C VAL A 182 -17.93 6.45 8.74
N GLY A 183 -18.38 7.26 7.80
CA GLY A 183 -18.83 6.78 6.49
C GLY A 183 -17.72 6.88 5.44
N LEU A 184 -17.88 6.13 4.35
CA LEU A 184 -16.96 6.06 3.20
C LEU A 184 -16.49 7.45 2.72
N GLY A 185 -17.40 8.42 2.58
CA GLY A 185 -17.06 9.76 2.08
C GLY A 185 -15.98 10.45 2.93
N LYS A 186 -16.16 10.43 4.26
CA LYS A 186 -15.18 11.00 5.20
C LYS A 186 -13.83 10.28 5.12
N VAL A 187 -13.83 8.95 5.05
CA VAL A 187 -12.59 8.17 4.94
C VAL A 187 -11.86 8.49 3.64
N MET A 188 -12.59 8.61 2.52
CA MET A 188 -12.01 8.99 1.23
C MET A 188 -11.36 10.39 1.26
N ASP A 189 -12.03 11.37 1.86
CA ASP A 189 -11.48 12.73 1.98
C ASP A 189 -10.22 12.75 2.84
N ARG A 190 -10.21 12.01 3.94
CA ARG A 190 -9.05 11.90 4.83
C ARG A 190 -7.89 11.14 4.17
N ALA A 191 -8.14 10.02 3.48
CA ALA A 191 -7.11 9.29 2.76
C ALA A 191 -6.44 10.17 1.69
N ARG A 192 -7.24 10.98 0.97
CA ARG A 192 -6.74 11.97 0.00
C ARG A 192 -5.89 13.05 0.68
N ALA A 193 -6.39 13.63 1.76
CA ALA A 193 -5.68 14.72 2.47
C ALA A 193 -4.35 14.26 3.07
N LYS A 194 -4.29 13.01 3.57
CA LYS A 194 -3.09 12.43 4.20
C LYS A 194 -2.16 11.71 3.22
N ASP A 195 -2.51 11.68 1.93
CA ASP A 195 -1.79 10.97 0.87
C ASP A 195 -1.53 9.49 1.22
N VAL A 196 -2.58 8.79 1.62
CA VAL A 196 -2.53 7.37 1.98
C VAL A 196 -3.21 6.54 0.90
N MET A 197 -2.49 5.53 0.41
CA MET A 197 -3.00 4.57 -0.57
C MET A 197 -3.68 3.40 0.16
N VAL A 198 -4.86 3.00 -0.32
CA VAL A 198 -5.59 1.86 0.23
C VAL A 198 -5.58 0.70 -0.75
N TYR A 199 -5.04 -0.43 -0.33
CA TYR A 199 -5.18 -1.72 -0.99
C TYR A 199 -6.25 -2.54 -0.29
N ALA A 200 -7.02 -3.31 -1.04
CA ALA A 200 -8.03 -4.17 -0.46
C ALA A 200 -8.05 -5.55 -1.13
N VAL A 201 -8.05 -6.58 -0.29
CA VAL A 201 -8.28 -7.97 -0.67
C VAL A 201 -9.61 -8.41 -0.09
N GLY A 202 -10.59 -8.60 -0.95
CA GLY A 202 -11.91 -9.03 -0.58
C GLY A 202 -12.13 -10.51 -0.88
N LEU A 203 -12.77 -11.23 0.01
CA LEU A 203 -13.15 -12.64 -0.18
C LEU A 203 -14.67 -12.77 -0.25
N GLU A 204 -15.19 -13.37 -1.33
CA GLU A 204 -16.56 -13.88 -1.33
C GLU A 204 -16.59 -15.21 -0.53
N ASN A 205 -17.38 -15.27 0.50
CA ASN A 205 -17.46 -16.42 1.41
C ASN A 205 -18.90 -16.87 1.61
N GLU A 206 -19.09 -18.13 2.01
CA GLU A 206 -20.37 -18.66 2.48
C GLU A 206 -20.17 -19.17 3.90
N TYR A 207 -20.98 -18.69 4.84
CA TYR A 207 -20.93 -19.11 6.22
C TYR A 207 -22.34 -19.43 6.75
N PHE A 208 -22.39 -20.17 7.84
CA PHE A 208 -23.64 -20.49 8.52
C PHE A 208 -23.86 -19.50 9.66
N ASN A 209 -24.95 -18.71 9.59
CA ASN A 209 -25.26 -17.67 10.59
C ASN A 209 -26.04 -18.19 11.82
N GLY A 210 -26.15 -19.49 12.00
CA GLY A 210 -26.96 -20.12 13.05
C GLY A 210 -28.36 -20.57 12.58
N GLN A 211 -28.85 -20.10 11.44
CA GLN A 211 -30.14 -20.42 10.87
C GLN A 211 -30.05 -20.95 9.44
N GLN A 212 -29.22 -20.32 8.60
CA GLN A 212 -29.09 -20.68 7.19
C GLN A 212 -27.67 -20.37 6.69
N ARG A 213 -27.32 -20.90 5.51
CA ARG A 213 -26.10 -20.47 4.79
C ARG A 213 -26.34 -19.10 4.17
N VAL A 214 -25.42 -18.17 4.46
CA VAL A 214 -25.42 -16.79 3.97
C VAL A 214 -24.16 -16.57 3.17
N ARG A 215 -24.27 -15.84 2.08
CA ARG A 215 -23.11 -15.40 1.31
C ARG A 215 -22.69 -14.01 1.80
N SER A 216 -21.43 -13.87 2.17
CA SER A 216 -20.79 -12.57 2.41
C SER A 216 -20.04 -12.11 1.15
N SER A 217 -19.91 -10.80 1.00
CA SER A 217 -19.11 -10.17 -0.01
C SER A 217 -18.56 -8.86 0.53
N PRO A 218 -17.36 -8.44 0.12
CA PRO A 218 -16.76 -7.19 0.57
C PRO A 218 -17.62 -5.98 0.21
N ASP A 219 -17.58 -4.97 1.07
CA ASP A 219 -18.26 -3.70 0.87
C ASP A 219 -17.89 -3.05 -0.48
N ARG A 220 -18.90 -2.58 -1.22
CA ARG A 220 -18.72 -1.98 -2.55
C ARG A 220 -17.93 -0.67 -2.51
N GLY A 221 -18.04 0.07 -1.42
CA GLY A 221 -17.30 1.31 -1.20
C GLY A 221 -15.80 1.07 -1.03
N LEU A 222 -15.41 -0.12 -0.52
CA LEU A 222 -14.00 -0.48 -0.38
C LEU A 222 -13.27 -0.53 -1.73
N ARG A 223 -13.93 -1.05 -2.78
CA ARG A 223 -13.39 -0.99 -4.15
C ARG A 223 -13.15 0.45 -4.59
N LYS A 224 -14.14 1.32 -4.38
CA LYS A 224 -14.04 2.73 -4.75
C LYS A 224 -12.91 3.42 -3.99
N LEU A 225 -12.80 3.18 -2.69
CA LEU A 225 -11.72 3.72 -1.86
C LEU A 225 -10.34 3.30 -2.36
N ALA A 226 -10.13 2.00 -2.65
CA ALA A 226 -8.88 1.50 -3.19
C ALA A 226 -8.54 2.16 -4.53
N GLU A 227 -9.46 2.16 -5.49
CA GLU A 227 -9.24 2.72 -6.83
C GLU A 227 -8.99 4.23 -6.80
N ASP A 228 -9.72 5.00 -5.98
CA ASP A 228 -9.59 6.47 -5.92
C ASP A 228 -8.28 6.91 -5.25
N THR A 229 -7.72 6.07 -4.35
CA THR A 229 -6.42 6.31 -3.70
C THR A 229 -5.23 5.74 -4.49
N GLY A 230 -5.47 5.07 -5.63
CA GLY A 230 -4.43 4.50 -6.48
C GLY A 230 -3.97 3.08 -6.09
N GLY A 231 -4.56 2.51 -5.06
CA GLY A 231 -4.34 1.12 -4.66
C GLY A 231 -5.11 0.11 -5.51
N GLY A 232 -4.91 -1.18 -5.23
CA GLY A 232 -5.58 -2.29 -5.89
C GLY A 232 -6.75 -2.84 -5.09
N PHE A 233 -7.80 -3.27 -5.80
CA PHE A 233 -8.86 -4.07 -5.24
C PHE A 233 -8.85 -5.47 -5.86
N PHE A 234 -8.69 -6.51 -5.02
CA PHE A 234 -8.62 -7.91 -5.44
C PHE A 234 -9.81 -8.65 -4.83
N LEU A 235 -10.75 -9.06 -5.67
CA LEU A 235 -11.89 -9.86 -5.25
C LEU A 235 -11.60 -11.34 -5.49
N LEU A 236 -11.54 -12.11 -4.41
CA LEU A 236 -11.27 -13.53 -4.44
C LEU A 236 -12.57 -14.32 -4.29
N LYS A 237 -12.70 -15.37 -5.09
CA LYS A 237 -13.83 -16.32 -5.02
C LYS A 237 -13.44 -17.61 -4.30
N LYS A 238 -12.14 -17.82 -4.09
CA LYS A 238 -11.58 -19.01 -3.45
C LYS A 238 -10.46 -18.63 -2.51
N THR A 239 -10.43 -19.25 -1.35
CA THR A 239 -9.35 -19.06 -0.37
C THR A 239 -7.98 -19.51 -0.88
N THR A 240 -7.93 -20.44 -1.85
CA THR A 240 -6.68 -20.89 -2.49
C THR A 240 -5.94 -19.79 -3.24
N GLU A 241 -6.61 -18.68 -3.56
CA GLU A 241 -6.03 -17.53 -4.26
C GLU A 241 -5.35 -16.51 -3.29
N LEU A 242 -5.52 -16.68 -1.97
CA LEU A 242 -5.07 -15.74 -0.95
C LEU A 242 -3.55 -15.50 -1.01
N ALA A 243 -2.75 -16.57 -0.89
CA ALA A 243 -1.29 -16.46 -0.82
C ALA A 243 -0.70 -15.81 -2.09
N SER A 244 -1.20 -16.18 -3.28
CA SER A 244 -0.77 -15.59 -4.55
C SER A 244 -1.17 -14.13 -4.66
N THR A 245 -2.36 -13.76 -4.18
CA THR A 245 -2.84 -12.37 -4.19
C THR A 245 -2.05 -11.48 -3.26
N PHE A 246 -1.77 -11.91 -2.04
CA PHE A 246 -0.92 -11.15 -1.13
C PHE A 246 0.50 -10.99 -1.65
N THR A 247 1.06 -12.05 -2.29
CA THR A 247 2.34 -11.95 -3.01
C THR A 247 2.30 -10.90 -4.10
N ARG A 248 1.23 -10.88 -4.89
CA ARG A 248 1.02 -9.90 -5.95
C ARG A 248 0.91 -8.48 -5.39
N VAL A 249 0.18 -8.26 -4.29
CA VAL A 249 0.11 -6.94 -3.65
C VAL A 249 1.50 -6.43 -3.26
N ALA A 250 2.34 -7.27 -2.64
CA ALA A 250 3.71 -6.90 -2.32
C ALA A 250 4.53 -6.55 -3.57
N GLN A 251 4.43 -7.36 -4.63
CA GLN A 251 5.10 -7.11 -5.90
C GLN A 251 4.64 -5.78 -6.54
N GLU A 252 3.33 -5.52 -6.59
CA GLU A 252 2.80 -4.27 -7.10
C GLU A 252 3.35 -3.07 -6.32
N LEU A 253 3.32 -3.13 -4.98
CA LEU A 253 3.82 -2.07 -4.14
C LEU A 253 5.31 -1.75 -4.41
N HIS A 254 6.14 -2.74 -4.63
CA HIS A 254 7.57 -2.54 -4.87
C HIS A 254 7.94 -2.28 -6.34
N SER A 255 6.98 -2.39 -7.27
CA SER A 255 7.17 -2.15 -8.71
C SER A 255 6.50 -0.86 -9.20
N GLN A 256 6.00 -0.01 -8.31
CA GLN A 256 5.39 1.26 -8.73
C GLN A 256 6.44 2.28 -9.12
N TYR A 257 6.11 3.02 -10.18
CA TYR A 257 6.84 4.23 -10.54
C TYR A 257 6.49 5.36 -9.57
N VAL A 258 7.46 6.19 -9.25
CA VAL A 258 7.24 7.46 -8.57
C VAL A 258 7.40 8.56 -9.61
N LEU A 259 6.29 9.22 -9.92
CA LEU A 259 6.27 10.43 -10.74
C LEU A 259 6.06 11.63 -9.81
N GLY A 260 6.52 12.80 -10.21
CA GLY A 260 6.23 14.04 -9.50
C GLY A 260 6.05 15.18 -10.48
N PHE A 261 5.18 16.13 -10.12
CA PHE A 261 4.95 17.34 -10.87
C PHE A 261 4.66 18.51 -9.91
N SER A 262 4.90 19.73 -10.37
CA SER A 262 4.56 20.95 -9.63
C SER A 262 3.27 21.52 -10.20
N PRO A 263 2.15 21.54 -9.45
CA PRO A 263 0.88 22.07 -9.93
C PRO A 263 1.00 23.56 -10.30
N GLU A 264 0.35 23.95 -11.39
CA GLU A 264 0.28 25.38 -11.79
C GLU A 264 -0.62 26.19 -10.84
N THR A 265 -1.61 25.53 -10.22
CA THR A 265 -2.58 26.16 -9.33
C THR A 265 -2.37 25.66 -7.91
N LEU A 266 -2.02 26.57 -6.99
CA LEU A 266 -1.78 26.31 -5.57
C LEU A 266 -2.93 26.87 -4.73
N ASP A 267 -4.11 26.24 -4.81
CA ASP A 267 -5.37 26.77 -4.26
C ASP A 267 -5.94 25.99 -3.06
N GLY A 268 -5.25 24.92 -2.63
CA GLY A 268 -5.69 24.06 -1.52
C GLY A 268 -6.93 23.22 -1.82
N LYS A 269 -7.37 23.15 -3.09
CA LYS A 269 -8.57 22.40 -3.47
C LYS A 269 -8.25 21.01 -3.98
N VAL A 270 -9.29 20.20 -4.09
CA VAL A 270 -9.21 18.87 -4.70
C VAL A 270 -9.18 19.01 -6.22
N HIS A 271 -8.09 18.53 -6.81
CA HIS A 271 -7.90 18.44 -8.25
C HIS A 271 -8.07 17.01 -8.75
N LYS A 272 -8.54 16.85 -9.99
CA LYS A 272 -8.55 15.57 -10.70
C LYS A 272 -7.15 15.29 -11.21
N LEU A 273 -6.68 14.08 -10.98
CA LEU A 273 -5.39 13.59 -11.45
C LEU A 273 -5.60 12.41 -12.39
N GLU A 274 -4.96 12.44 -13.53
CA GLU A 274 -4.94 11.34 -14.48
C GLU A 274 -3.50 11.08 -14.90
N VAL A 275 -3.11 9.79 -14.89
CA VAL A 275 -1.82 9.34 -15.43
C VAL A 275 -2.10 8.45 -16.61
N ARG A 276 -1.44 8.72 -17.72
CA ARG A 276 -1.51 7.93 -18.95
C ARG A 276 -0.14 7.34 -19.29
N VAL A 277 -0.16 6.15 -19.89
CA VAL A 277 1.00 5.56 -20.55
C VAL A 277 0.80 5.66 -22.05
N LYS A 278 1.78 6.24 -22.76
CA LYS A 278 1.70 6.49 -24.21
C LYS A 278 1.85 5.20 -25.03
N LYS A 279 2.39 4.12 -24.45
CA LYS A 279 2.49 2.82 -25.10
C LYS A 279 1.14 2.11 -25.15
N ALA A 280 0.75 1.62 -26.32
CA ALA A 280 -0.51 0.91 -26.52
C ALA A 280 -0.58 -0.39 -25.70
N GLY A 281 -1.78 -0.77 -25.23
CA GLY A 281 -2.02 -1.99 -24.46
C GLY A 281 -1.60 -1.93 -23.01
N MET A 282 -1.13 -0.77 -22.52
CA MET A 282 -0.73 -0.58 -21.11
C MET A 282 -1.78 0.22 -20.34
N ASN A 283 -1.97 -0.16 -19.09
CA ASN A 283 -2.89 0.49 -18.18
C ASN A 283 -2.12 1.07 -16.99
N ALA A 284 -2.28 2.37 -16.74
CA ALA A 284 -1.77 3.05 -15.55
C ALA A 284 -2.85 3.10 -14.47
N ARG A 285 -2.48 2.78 -13.22
CA ARG A 285 -3.30 2.99 -12.04
C ARG A 285 -2.55 3.89 -11.07
N ALA A 286 -3.17 5.02 -10.74
CA ALA A 286 -2.71 6.00 -9.77
C ALA A 286 -3.91 6.57 -9.02
N ARG A 287 -3.69 7.37 -7.99
CA ARG A 287 -4.78 8.12 -7.34
C ARG A 287 -5.50 9.02 -8.34
N LYS A 288 -6.82 9.10 -8.24
CA LYS A 288 -7.65 9.87 -9.18
C LYS A 288 -7.79 11.35 -8.81
N THR A 289 -7.42 11.70 -7.59
CA THR A 289 -7.50 13.06 -7.07
C THR A 289 -6.41 13.31 -6.04
N TYR A 290 -6.07 14.58 -5.83
CA TYR A 290 -5.17 15.03 -4.76
C TYR A 290 -5.61 16.40 -4.25
N VAL A 291 -5.10 16.82 -3.10
CA VAL A 291 -5.28 18.20 -2.61
C VAL A 291 -4.10 19.02 -3.11
N ALA A 292 -4.37 20.06 -3.92
CA ALA A 292 -3.31 20.95 -4.37
C ALA A 292 -2.69 21.68 -3.16
N PRO A 293 -1.36 21.91 -3.14
CA PRO A 293 -0.75 22.73 -2.09
C PRO A 293 -1.36 24.14 -2.04
N LEU A 294 -1.29 24.77 -0.88
CA LEU A 294 -1.61 26.20 -0.78
C LEU A 294 -0.37 27.06 -1.07
N ALA A 295 -0.52 28.12 -1.82
CA ALA A 295 0.54 29.08 -2.03
C ALA A 295 1.06 29.63 -0.68
N GLY A 296 2.35 29.50 -0.39
CA GLY A 296 2.98 30.03 0.81
C GLY A 296 2.97 29.15 2.06
N THR A 297 2.46 27.92 2.01
CA THR A 297 2.72 26.93 3.07
C THR A 297 4.14 26.39 2.93
N LYS A 298 5.04 26.81 3.82
CA LYS A 298 6.38 26.24 4.01
C LYS A 298 6.33 25.10 5.00
#